data_42069e420df382c91499f027986531dd
#
_entry.id   42069e420df382c91499f027986531dd
#
_cell.length_a   1.000
_cell.length_b   1.000
_cell.length_c   1.000
_cell.angle_alpha   90.00
_cell.angle_beta   90.00
_cell.angle_gamma   90.00
#
_symmetry.space_group_name_H-M   'P 1'
#
loop_
_entity.id
_entity.type
_entity.pdbx_description
1 polymer ?
#
loop_
_entity_poly.entity_id
_entity_poly.type
_entity_poly.pdbx_seq_one_letter_code
_entity_poly.pdbx_strand_id
1 'polypeptide(L)'
;VFEQLEFSKLHRKINRTAQAGEIDKLGIGQRVLRAKTEGPDSDNGYRVAPTGGRVQYTCVRLKLPWEISEDAIHDNIEGEALETKWMGMLTTQLGIDLEDLHWNSDTAAGAGPDQAFLILNDGWLKQLSAGAHVVDASIGFADAKIGKDKFFAAVQALPSKYLGNPRLSWMMNKVTEYAWIEYVSSRATGAGDLALLGSAAQTPLGYP
;
A
#
# COMPACT_ATOMS: atom_id res chain seq x y z
N VAL A 1 -7.32 7.90 15.20
CA VAL A 1 -7.72 6.88 14.22
C VAL A 1 -6.60 6.64 13.21
N PHE A 2 -6.20 7.63 12.45
CA PHE A 2 -5.12 7.47 11.44
C PHE A 2 -3.77 7.04 11.99
N GLU A 3 -3.49 7.27 13.25
CA GLU A 3 -2.25 6.83 13.91
C GLU A 3 -2.23 5.34 14.23
N GLN A 4 -3.40 4.70 14.24
CA GLN A 4 -3.55 3.25 14.49
C GLN A 4 -3.41 2.41 13.21
N LEU A 5 -3.54 3.04 12.04
CA LEU A 5 -3.38 2.39 10.75
C LEU A 5 -1.88 2.18 10.46
N GLU A 6 -1.39 0.97 10.60
CA GLU A 6 0.05 0.66 10.44
C GLU A 6 0.59 1.07 9.06
N PHE A 7 -0.19 0.78 8.01
CA PHE A 7 0.22 1.14 6.65
C PHE A 7 0.22 2.65 6.41
N SER A 8 -0.74 3.38 6.97
CA SER A 8 -0.80 4.84 6.87
C SER A 8 0.41 5.55 7.47
N LYS A 9 1.15 4.90 8.39
CA LYS A 9 2.39 5.45 8.98
C LYS A 9 3.54 5.46 7.98
N LEU A 10 3.54 4.53 7.03
CA LEU A 10 4.61 4.38 6.03
C LEU A 10 4.50 5.40 4.88
N HIS A 11 3.37 6.08 4.73
CA HIS A 11 3.10 6.98 3.61
C HIS A 11 3.25 8.44 4.00
N ARG A 12 3.63 9.25 3.00
CA ARG A 12 3.64 10.70 3.13
C ARG A 12 2.21 11.21 3.18
N LYS A 13 1.82 11.83 4.29
CA LYS A 13 0.52 12.50 4.45
C LYS A 13 0.62 13.94 3.94
N ILE A 14 -0.33 14.36 3.11
CA ILE A 14 -0.42 15.72 2.59
C ILE A 14 -1.77 16.28 3.03
N ASN A 15 -1.74 17.26 3.91
CA ASN A 15 -2.95 17.94 4.37
C ASN A 15 -3.31 19.05 3.39
N ARG A 16 -4.53 19.04 2.90
CA ARG A 16 -5.09 20.07 2.02
C ARG A 16 -6.44 20.53 2.54
N THR A 17 -6.74 21.80 2.34
CA THR A 17 -8.03 22.40 2.73
C THR A 17 -9.08 22.30 1.63
N ALA A 18 -8.65 22.19 0.38
CA ALA A 18 -9.55 22.03 -0.77
C ALA A 18 -9.96 20.57 -0.96
N GLN A 19 -11.23 20.35 -1.28
CA GLN A 19 -11.79 19.02 -1.53
C GLN A 19 -11.22 18.37 -2.80
N ALA A 20 -10.86 19.15 -3.80
CA ALA A 20 -10.22 18.69 -5.03
C ALA A 20 -9.11 19.66 -5.42
N GLY A 21 -8.10 19.15 -6.12
CA GLY A 21 -6.99 19.96 -6.57
C GLY A 21 -5.90 19.15 -7.25
N GLU A 22 -4.77 19.79 -7.45
CA GLU A 22 -3.60 19.21 -8.12
C GLU A 22 -2.40 19.24 -7.18
N ILE A 23 -1.55 18.23 -7.32
CA ILE A 23 -0.25 18.13 -6.65
C ILE A 23 0.82 18.06 -7.73
N ASP A 24 1.68 19.06 -7.76
CA ASP A 24 2.78 19.10 -8.73
C ASP A 24 3.88 18.11 -8.34
N LYS A 25 4.32 17.33 -9.32
CA LYS A 25 5.53 16.50 -9.25
C LYS A 25 6.64 17.19 -10.00
N LEU A 26 7.79 17.37 -9.36
CA LEU A 26 9.00 17.89 -9.99
C LEU A 26 10.05 16.79 -10.03
N GLY A 27 10.69 16.64 -11.17
CA GLY A 27 11.77 15.70 -11.38
C GLY A 27 12.76 16.18 -12.42
N ILE A 28 13.88 15.50 -12.54
CA ILE A 28 14.87 15.70 -13.61
C ILE A 28 14.90 14.40 -14.41
N GLY A 29 14.38 14.44 -15.63
CA GLY A 29 14.20 13.25 -16.47
C GLY A 29 15.44 12.87 -17.30
N GLN A 30 16.48 13.70 -17.32
CA GLN A 30 17.66 13.50 -18.17
C GLN A 30 18.98 13.71 -17.41
N ARG A 31 20.08 13.27 -17.99
CA ARG A 31 21.42 13.48 -17.41
C ARG A 31 21.74 14.96 -17.39
N VAL A 32 22.27 15.45 -16.27
CA VAL A 32 22.63 16.87 -16.06
C VAL A 32 24.08 17.17 -16.45
N LEU A 33 24.96 16.19 -16.23
CA LEU A 33 26.40 16.39 -16.45
C LEU A 33 26.76 16.19 -17.92
N ARG A 34 27.59 17.13 -18.43
CA ARG A 34 28.25 17.05 -19.72
C ARG A 34 29.73 17.43 -19.59
N ALA A 35 30.53 17.01 -20.57
CA ALA A 35 31.90 17.45 -20.70
C ALA A 35 31.93 18.93 -21.00
N LYS A 36 32.81 19.66 -20.33
CA LYS A 36 33.08 21.09 -20.63
C LYS A 36 33.78 21.17 -21.97
N THR A 37 33.24 21.98 -22.87
CA THR A 37 33.93 22.40 -24.13
C THR A 37 34.44 23.83 -23.96
N GLU A 38 35.64 24.11 -24.47
CA GLU A 38 36.14 25.48 -24.52
C GLU A 38 35.54 26.20 -25.72
N GLY A 39 34.98 27.38 -25.49
CA GLY A 39 34.38 28.19 -26.53
C GLY A 39 33.36 29.20 -25.98
N PRO A 40 32.93 30.18 -26.79
CA PRO A 40 31.99 31.23 -26.38
C PRO A 40 30.59 30.67 -25.98
N ASP A 41 30.24 29.47 -26.43
CA ASP A 41 29.02 28.80 -26.08
C ASP A 41 29.33 27.42 -25.45
N SER A 42 29.82 27.44 -24.20
CA SER A 42 30.31 26.25 -23.50
C SER A 42 29.21 25.26 -23.15
N ASP A 43 27.96 25.66 -23.16
CA ASP A 43 26.79 24.79 -22.90
C ASP A 43 26.17 24.22 -24.18
N ASN A 44 26.57 24.71 -25.34
CA ASN A 44 26.11 24.27 -26.67
C ASN A 44 24.57 24.14 -26.73
N GLY A 45 23.86 25.09 -26.12
CA GLY A 45 22.40 25.09 -26.03
C GLY A 45 21.80 24.01 -25.13
N TYR A 46 22.64 23.25 -24.42
CA TYR A 46 22.15 22.19 -23.53
C TYR A 46 21.78 22.74 -22.15
N ARG A 47 20.50 22.86 -21.93
CA ARG A 47 19.95 23.26 -20.64
C ARG A 47 18.98 22.22 -20.17
N VAL A 48 19.12 21.80 -18.92
CA VAL A 48 18.20 20.84 -18.28
C VAL A 48 17.06 21.64 -17.64
N ALA A 49 15.87 21.45 -18.17
CA ALA A 49 14.66 21.95 -17.55
C ALA A 49 14.09 20.92 -16.56
N PRO A 50 13.47 21.34 -15.45
CA PRO A 50 12.74 20.42 -14.59
C PRO A 50 11.57 19.81 -15.36
N THR A 51 11.41 18.50 -15.22
CA THR A 51 10.26 17.78 -15.77
C THR A 51 9.15 17.86 -14.76
N GLY A 52 8.01 18.44 -15.12
CA GLY A 52 6.83 18.55 -14.28
C GLY A 52 5.77 17.51 -14.64
N GLY A 53 5.07 17.03 -13.65
CA GLY A 53 3.84 16.24 -13.80
C GLY A 53 2.85 16.67 -12.72
N ARG A 54 1.56 16.46 -12.96
CA ARG A 54 0.51 16.76 -12.01
C ARG A 54 -0.25 15.52 -11.64
N VAL A 55 -0.62 15.40 -10.39
CA VAL A 55 -1.55 14.39 -9.89
C VAL A 55 -2.79 15.11 -9.39
N GLN A 56 -3.91 14.80 -9.98
CA GLN A 56 -5.20 15.29 -9.50
C GLN A 56 -5.64 14.46 -8.31
N TYR A 57 -6.23 15.10 -7.33
CA TYR A 57 -6.87 14.45 -6.19
C TYR A 57 -8.28 14.97 -5.99
N THR A 58 -9.14 14.09 -5.54
CA THR A 58 -10.51 14.41 -5.12
C THR A 58 -10.80 13.69 -3.81
N CYS A 59 -11.21 14.43 -2.80
CA CYS A 59 -11.56 13.87 -1.49
C CYS A 59 -13.04 13.53 -1.43
N VAL A 60 -13.35 12.33 -1.00
CA VAL A 60 -14.71 11.86 -0.74
C VAL A 60 -15.06 12.14 0.72
N ARG A 61 -16.26 12.65 0.96
CA ARG A 61 -16.75 12.88 2.33
C ARG A 61 -17.39 11.62 2.87
N LEU A 62 -16.91 11.17 4.00
CA LEU A 62 -17.46 10.03 4.72
C LEU A 62 -18.23 10.51 5.94
N LYS A 63 -19.24 9.75 6.37
CA LYS A 63 -20.00 10.00 7.60
C LYS A 63 -20.17 8.67 8.33
N LEU A 64 -20.11 8.72 9.64
CA LEU A 64 -20.38 7.63 10.54
C LEU A 64 -21.64 7.97 11.35
N PRO A 65 -22.83 7.59 10.91
CA PRO A 65 -24.04 7.75 11.72
C PRO A 65 -24.04 6.69 12.83
N TRP A 66 -24.37 7.12 14.04
CA TRP A 66 -24.53 6.21 15.17
C TRP A 66 -25.67 6.68 16.07
N GLU A 67 -26.30 5.77 16.76
CA GLU A 67 -27.43 5.99 17.64
C GLU A 67 -27.36 5.03 18.81
N ILE A 68 -27.69 5.50 20.01
CA ILE A 68 -27.89 4.70 21.22
C ILE A 68 -29.25 5.08 21.77
N SER A 69 -30.09 4.07 22.06
CA SER A 69 -31.36 4.32 22.73
C SER A 69 -31.17 4.59 24.22
N GLU A 70 -32.03 5.42 24.79
CA GLU A 70 -32.00 5.76 26.21
C GLU A 70 -32.21 4.51 27.09
N ASP A 71 -33.09 3.60 26.67
CA ASP A 71 -33.31 2.33 27.32
C ASP A 71 -32.03 1.48 27.37
N ALA A 72 -31.24 1.47 26.29
CA ALA A 72 -29.99 0.71 26.25
C ALA A 72 -28.95 1.27 27.25
N ILE A 73 -28.96 2.56 27.54
CA ILE A 73 -28.09 3.16 28.55
C ILE A 73 -28.50 2.74 29.95
N HIS A 74 -29.83 2.70 30.24
CA HIS A 74 -30.34 2.37 31.56
C HIS A 74 -30.28 0.89 31.89
N ASP A 75 -30.57 0.02 30.93
CA ASP A 75 -30.65 -1.44 31.14
C ASP A 75 -29.30 -2.16 30.92
N ASN A 76 -28.26 -1.46 30.51
CA ASN A 76 -26.96 -2.09 30.22
C ASN A 76 -26.15 -2.32 31.50
N ILE A 77 -25.47 -3.47 31.57
CA ILE A 77 -24.56 -3.86 32.64
C ILE A 77 -23.35 -2.88 32.80
N GLU A 78 -23.01 -2.13 31.76
CA GLU A 78 -21.90 -1.17 31.73
C GLU A 78 -22.28 0.20 32.32
N GLY A 79 -23.56 0.50 32.46
CA GLY A 79 -24.08 1.75 33.02
C GLY A 79 -23.53 3.00 32.23
N GLU A 80 -23.09 4.03 32.97
CA GLU A 80 -22.58 5.29 32.40
C GLU A 80 -21.33 5.11 31.53
N ALA A 81 -20.61 3.99 31.62
CA ALA A 81 -19.45 3.70 30.81
C ALA A 81 -19.80 3.22 29.38
N LEU A 82 -21.08 2.89 29.11
CA LEU A 82 -21.53 2.35 27.83
C LEU A 82 -21.18 3.26 26.66
N GLU A 83 -21.45 4.54 26.76
CA GLU A 83 -21.16 5.52 25.70
C GLU A 83 -19.66 5.56 25.35
N THR A 84 -18.81 5.61 26.37
CA THR A 84 -17.34 5.63 26.17
C THR A 84 -16.84 4.35 25.50
N LYS A 85 -17.34 3.19 25.91
CA LYS A 85 -17.01 1.90 25.29
C LYS A 85 -17.50 1.82 23.85
N TRP A 86 -18.72 2.27 23.61
CA TRP A 86 -19.31 2.30 22.27
C TRP A 86 -18.49 3.19 21.32
N MET A 87 -18.13 4.41 21.77
CA MET A 87 -17.26 5.30 20.99
C MET A 87 -15.90 4.68 20.70
N GLY A 88 -15.33 3.95 21.65
CA GLY A 88 -14.09 3.20 21.45
C GLY A 88 -14.21 2.13 20.35
N MET A 89 -15.30 1.36 20.40
CA MET A 89 -15.59 0.33 19.38
C MET A 89 -15.81 0.95 17.99
N LEU A 90 -16.60 2.03 17.90
CA LEU A 90 -16.84 2.74 16.65
C LEU A 90 -15.55 3.34 16.07
N THR A 91 -14.68 3.88 16.92
CA THR A 91 -13.39 4.44 16.49
C THR A 91 -12.47 3.34 15.93
N THR A 92 -12.48 2.17 16.56
CA THR A 92 -11.70 1.01 16.08
C THR A 92 -12.24 0.53 14.73
N GLN A 93 -13.58 0.34 14.64
CA GLN A 93 -14.20 -0.09 13.38
C GLN A 93 -13.98 0.93 12.25
N LEU A 94 -14.07 2.22 12.53
CA LEU A 94 -13.74 3.27 11.55
C LEU A 94 -12.30 3.14 11.05
N GLY A 95 -11.37 2.77 11.93
CA GLY A 95 -9.98 2.50 11.53
C GLY A 95 -9.89 1.34 10.53
N ILE A 96 -10.56 0.22 10.82
CA ILE A 96 -10.60 -0.96 9.96
C ILE A 96 -11.23 -0.62 8.60
N ASP A 97 -12.38 0.04 8.61
CA ASP A 97 -13.09 0.43 7.39
C ASP A 97 -12.26 1.37 6.51
N LEU A 98 -11.54 2.33 7.11
CA LEU A 98 -10.65 3.23 6.37
C LEU A 98 -9.46 2.49 5.76
N GLU A 99 -8.90 1.50 6.45
CA GLU A 99 -7.80 0.69 5.91
C GLU A 99 -8.29 -0.16 4.73
N ASP A 100 -9.45 -0.79 4.87
CA ASP A 100 -10.08 -1.55 3.79
C ASP A 100 -10.38 -0.66 2.57
N LEU A 101 -10.94 0.52 2.80
CA LEU A 101 -11.20 1.50 1.74
C LEU A 101 -9.91 1.93 1.01
N HIS A 102 -8.82 2.12 1.74
CA HIS A 102 -7.53 2.47 1.12
C HIS A 102 -6.98 1.36 0.24
N TRP A 103 -7.18 0.10 0.61
CA TRP A 103 -6.65 -1.03 -0.14
C TRP A 103 -7.56 -1.49 -1.27
N ASN A 104 -8.81 -1.77 -0.96
CA ASN A 104 -9.72 -2.59 -1.77
C ASN A 104 -10.76 -1.79 -2.55
N SER A 105 -10.90 -0.48 -2.29
CA SER A 105 -11.92 0.31 -2.99
C SER A 105 -11.68 0.37 -4.49
N ASP A 106 -12.77 0.29 -5.24
CA ASP A 106 -12.80 0.31 -6.69
C ASP A 106 -14.11 0.96 -7.18
N THR A 107 -14.03 2.12 -7.78
CA THR A 107 -15.19 2.83 -8.35
C THR A 107 -15.93 2.01 -9.43
N ALA A 108 -15.30 0.96 -9.98
CA ALA A 108 -15.88 0.02 -10.92
C ALA A 108 -16.29 -1.31 -10.27
N ALA A 109 -16.36 -1.39 -8.93
CA ALA A 109 -16.73 -2.62 -8.23
C ALA A 109 -18.11 -3.12 -8.68
N GLY A 110 -18.18 -4.43 -8.99
CA GLY A 110 -19.41 -5.10 -9.37
C GLY A 110 -20.43 -5.19 -8.25
N ALA A 111 -21.64 -5.61 -8.57
CA ALA A 111 -22.72 -5.80 -7.59
C ALA A 111 -22.32 -6.82 -6.52
N GLY A 112 -22.45 -6.43 -5.25
CA GLY A 112 -22.12 -7.23 -4.09
C GLY A 112 -22.57 -6.55 -2.80
N PRO A 113 -22.52 -7.23 -1.65
CA PRO A 113 -23.00 -6.69 -0.38
C PRO A 113 -22.26 -5.39 0.03
N ASP A 114 -20.97 -5.28 -0.28
CA ASP A 114 -20.12 -4.14 0.10
C ASP A 114 -19.91 -3.14 -1.04
N GLN A 115 -20.63 -3.28 -2.16
CA GLN A 115 -20.46 -2.42 -3.33
C GLN A 115 -20.59 -0.93 -2.97
N ALA A 116 -21.61 -0.56 -2.20
CA ALA A 116 -21.89 0.83 -1.82
C ALA A 116 -20.72 1.48 -1.06
N PHE A 117 -19.91 0.68 -0.36
CA PHE A 117 -18.72 1.10 0.33
C PHE A 117 -17.50 1.12 -0.61
N LEU A 118 -17.30 0.08 -1.38
CA LEU A 118 -16.13 -0.07 -2.25
C LEU A 118 -16.07 0.96 -3.38
N ILE A 119 -17.20 1.41 -3.92
CA ILE A 119 -17.26 2.39 -5.02
C ILE A 119 -16.91 3.82 -4.60
N LEU A 120 -16.67 4.09 -3.33
CA LEU A 120 -16.43 5.45 -2.83
C LEU A 120 -15.15 6.08 -3.37
N ASN A 121 -14.13 5.27 -3.63
CA ASN A 121 -12.84 5.74 -4.11
C ASN A 121 -12.13 4.63 -4.91
N ASP A 122 -10.98 4.96 -5.52
CA ASP A 122 -10.07 3.97 -6.10
C ASP A 122 -8.91 3.73 -5.12
N GLY A 123 -8.87 2.52 -4.57
CA GLY A 123 -7.86 2.08 -3.61
C GLY A 123 -6.50 1.82 -4.25
N TRP A 124 -5.52 1.54 -3.41
CA TRP A 124 -4.15 1.32 -3.86
C TRP A 124 -4.00 0.10 -4.75
N LEU A 125 -4.69 -1.00 -4.48
CA LEU A 125 -4.62 -2.20 -5.32
C LEU A 125 -5.06 -1.90 -6.75
N LYS A 126 -6.15 -1.15 -6.94
CA LYS A 126 -6.59 -0.73 -8.27
C LYS A 126 -5.58 0.19 -8.96
N GLN A 127 -5.06 1.18 -8.23
CA GLN A 127 -4.09 2.12 -8.79
C GLN A 127 -2.74 1.46 -9.10
N LEU A 128 -2.29 0.53 -8.26
CA LEU A 128 -1.06 -0.24 -8.49
C LEU A 128 -1.22 -1.21 -9.64
N SER A 129 -2.37 -1.87 -9.78
CA SER A 129 -2.63 -2.81 -10.89
C SER A 129 -2.60 -2.13 -12.26
N ALA A 130 -2.91 -0.84 -12.32
CA ALA A 130 -2.78 -0.03 -13.54
C ALA A 130 -1.32 0.42 -13.80
N GLY A 131 -0.39 0.15 -12.90
CA GLY A 131 1.01 0.55 -12.99
C GLY A 131 1.83 -0.32 -13.95
N ALA A 132 3.03 0.20 -14.35
CA ALA A 132 3.91 -0.47 -15.31
C ALA A 132 4.75 -1.62 -14.72
N HIS A 133 4.75 -1.80 -13.39
CA HIS A 133 5.61 -2.77 -12.68
C HIS A 133 4.80 -3.87 -12.00
N VAL A 134 3.75 -4.32 -12.68
CA VAL A 134 2.88 -5.41 -12.21
C VAL A 134 3.34 -6.73 -12.78
N VAL A 135 3.43 -7.76 -11.95
CA VAL A 135 3.67 -9.14 -12.34
C VAL A 135 2.41 -9.93 -12.07
N ASP A 136 1.80 -10.45 -13.12
CA ASP A 136 0.67 -11.37 -12.98
C ASP A 136 1.20 -12.74 -12.57
N ALA A 137 0.93 -13.13 -11.33
CA ALA A 137 1.38 -14.39 -10.77
C ALA A 137 0.61 -15.63 -11.30
N SER A 138 -0.42 -15.44 -12.11
CA SER A 138 -1.17 -16.52 -12.77
C SER A 138 -0.59 -16.90 -14.14
N ILE A 139 0.22 -16.05 -14.73
CA ILE A 139 0.74 -16.20 -16.10
C ILE A 139 2.26 -16.42 -16.07
N GLY A 140 2.74 -17.42 -16.80
CA GLY A 140 4.17 -17.67 -16.98
C GLY A 140 4.86 -18.38 -15.81
N PHE A 141 4.11 -18.89 -14.86
CA PHE A 141 4.62 -19.69 -13.73
C PHE A 141 4.09 -21.13 -13.79
N ALA A 142 4.86 -22.06 -13.22
CA ALA A 142 4.51 -23.48 -13.26
C ALA A 142 3.21 -23.83 -12.52
N ASP A 143 2.91 -23.06 -11.48
CA ASP A 143 1.67 -23.18 -10.70
C ASP A 143 1.21 -21.83 -10.14
N ALA A 144 -0.01 -21.78 -9.58
CA ALA A 144 -0.55 -20.61 -8.91
C ALA A 144 -0.04 -20.43 -7.47
N LYS A 145 0.72 -21.40 -6.92
CA LYS A 145 1.20 -21.36 -5.54
C LYS A 145 2.30 -20.32 -5.36
N ILE A 146 2.42 -19.80 -4.16
CA ILE A 146 3.51 -18.88 -3.79
C ILE A 146 4.84 -19.65 -3.81
N GLY A 147 5.82 -19.12 -4.53
CA GLY A 147 7.15 -19.71 -4.65
C GLY A 147 8.23 -18.63 -4.88
N LYS A 148 9.48 -19.06 -4.83
CA LYS A 148 10.64 -18.16 -5.02
C LYS A 148 10.57 -17.39 -6.34
N ASP A 149 10.08 -18.03 -7.39
CA ASP A 149 10.08 -17.48 -8.76
C ASP A 149 9.21 -16.22 -8.86
N LYS A 150 8.09 -16.19 -8.14
CA LYS A 150 7.18 -15.04 -8.10
C LYS A 150 7.82 -13.84 -7.38
N PHE A 151 8.51 -14.10 -6.27
CA PHE A 151 9.27 -13.06 -5.58
C PHE A 151 10.43 -12.53 -6.42
N PHE A 152 11.17 -13.41 -7.12
CA PHE A 152 12.20 -12.99 -8.06
C PHE A 152 11.63 -12.15 -9.20
N ALA A 153 10.53 -12.56 -9.81
CA ALA A 153 9.88 -11.80 -10.87
C ALA A 153 9.41 -10.43 -10.38
N ALA A 154 8.85 -10.34 -9.19
CA ALA A 154 8.42 -9.07 -8.59
C ALA A 154 9.61 -8.11 -8.35
N VAL A 155 10.74 -8.62 -7.85
CA VAL A 155 11.96 -7.81 -7.67
C VAL A 155 12.54 -7.38 -9.02
N GLN A 156 12.56 -8.26 -10.03
CA GLN A 156 13.05 -7.93 -11.38
C GLN A 156 12.18 -6.91 -12.11
N ALA A 157 10.89 -6.85 -11.80
CA ALA A 157 9.99 -5.83 -12.35
C ALA A 157 10.28 -4.42 -11.82
N LEU A 158 10.99 -4.30 -10.68
CA LEU A 158 11.35 -3.00 -10.13
C LEU A 158 12.54 -2.39 -10.89
N PRO A 159 12.53 -1.08 -11.16
CA PRO A 159 13.69 -0.39 -11.67
C PRO A 159 14.92 -0.55 -10.77
N SER A 160 16.08 -0.81 -11.35
CA SER A 160 17.33 -1.11 -10.62
C SER A 160 17.72 -0.04 -9.59
N LYS A 161 17.32 1.21 -9.80
CA LYS A 161 17.56 2.33 -8.87
C LYS A 161 16.92 2.15 -7.51
N TYR A 162 15.89 1.29 -7.37
CA TYR A 162 15.18 1.04 -6.11
C TYR A 162 15.68 -0.20 -5.38
N LEU A 163 16.37 -1.13 -6.07
CA LEU A 163 16.79 -2.40 -5.49
C LEU A 163 17.78 -2.27 -4.32
N GLY A 164 18.53 -1.17 -4.24
CA GLY A 164 19.44 -0.88 -3.12
C GLY A 164 18.82 -0.06 -1.99
N ASN A 165 17.50 0.16 -2.00
CA ASN A 165 16.87 0.99 -0.98
C ASN A 165 16.62 0.15 0.30
N PRO A 166 17.17 0.56 1.47
CA PRO A 166 16.98 -0.17 2.73
C PRO A 166 15.53 -0.15 3.25
N ARG A 167 14.66 0.69 2.67
CA ARG A 167 13.24 0.74 3.00
C ARG A 167 12.37 -0.18 2.12
N LEU A 168 12.98 -0.93 1.21
CA LEU A 168 12.25 -1.90 0.42
C LEU A 168 11.80 -3.05 1.32
N SER A 169 10.50 -3.29 1.38
CA SER A 169 9.88 -4.33 2.20
C SER A 169 8.75 -5.01 1.45
N TRP A 170 8.47 -6.24 1.81
CA TRP A 170 7.30 -6.96 1.33
C TRP A 170 6.07 -6.58 2.11
N MET A 171 4.97 -6.35 1.40
CA MET A 171 3.68 -6.16 2.01
C MET A 171 2.73 -7.22 1.49
N MET A 172 2.26 -8.07 2.37
CA MET A 172 1.40 -9.20 2.03
C MET A 172 0.43 -9.50 3.18
N ASN A 173 -0.68 -10.15 2.87
CA ASN A 173 -1.58 -10.62 3.91
C ASN A 173 -1.02 -11.87 4.60
N LYS A 174 -1.54 -12.20 5.77
CA LYS A 174 -1.10 -13.37 6.57
C LYS A 174 -1.26 -14.70 5.85
N VAL A 175 -2.25 -14.85 5.00
CA VAL A 175 -2.46 -16.07 4.21
C VAL A 175 -1.31 -16.28 3.24
N THR A 176 -0.86 -15.22 2.56
CA THR A 176 0.29 -15.26 1.64
C THR A 176 1.60 -15.54 2.40
N GLU A 177 1.78 -14.95 3.58
CA GLU A 177 2.93 -15.22 4.44
C GLU A 177 2.99 -16.69 4.86
N TYR A 178 1.88 -17.26 5.31
CA TYR A 178 1.81 -18.69 5.64
C TYR A 178 2.06 -19.59 4.44
N ALA A 179 1.56 -19.26 3.25
CA ALA A 179 1.85 -20.00 2.03
C ALA A 179 3.34 -19.95 1.65
N TRP A 180 4.01 -18.84 1.92
CA TRP A 180 5.47 -18.73 1.78
C TRP A 180 6.21 -19.61 2.78
N ILE A 181 5.82 -19.60 4.06
CA ILE A 181 6.41 -20.44 5.11
C ILE A 181 6.23 -21.92 4.75
N GLU A 182 5.04 -22.33 4.30
CA GLU A 182 4.77 -23.69 3.82
C GLU A 182 5.70 -24.06 2.66
N TYR A 183 5.86 -23.17 1.68
CA TYR A 183 6.77 -23.40 0.56
C TYR A 183 8.23 -23.58 1.03
N VAL A 184 8.72 -22.79 1.95
CA VAL A 184 10.08 -22.87 2.48
C VAL A 184 10.25 -24.14 3.31
N SER A 185 9.29 -24.47 4.18
CA SER A 185 9.31 -25.65 5.05
C SER A 185 9.22 -26.97 4.30
N SER A 186 8.59 -26.97 3.11
CA SER A 186 8.51 -28.17 2.26
C SER A 186 9.85 -28.61 1.66
N ARG A 187 10.89 -27.79 1.80
CA ARG A 187 12.25 -28.14 1.33
C ARG A 187 12.92 -29.09 2.30
N ALA A 188 13.45 -30.20 1.79
CA ALA A 188 14.24 -31.18 2.55
C ALA A 188 15.66 -30.64 2.87
N THR A 189 15.74 -29.51 3.56
CA THR A 189 16.99 -28.85 3.97
C THR A 189 16.84 -28.24 5.36
N GLY A 190 17.93 -28.05 6.09
CA GLY A 190 17.92 -27.40 7.40
C GLY A 190 17.30 -25.97 7.40
N ALA A 191 17.20 -25.33 6.23
CA ALA A 191 16.48 -24.06 6.09
C ALA A 191 14.94 -24.24 6.21
N GLY A 192 14.40 -25.40 5.82
CA GLY A 192 12.99 -25.75 6.02
C GLY A 192 12.64 -25.88 7.50
N ASP A 193 13.49 -26.56 8.26
CA ASP A 193 13.30 -26.73 9.71
C ASP A 193 13.40 -25.41 10.45
N LEU A 194 14.33 -24.54 10.07
CA LEU A 194 14.46 -23.18 10.65
C LEU A 194 13.26 -22.29 10.35
N ALA A 195 12.62 -22.45 9.19
CA ALA A 195 11.41 -21.71 8.85
C ALA A 195 10.24 -22.06 9.78
N LEU A 196 10.10 -23.33 10.15
CA LEU A 196 9.09 -23.78 11.12
C LEU A 196 9.34 -23.27 12.54
N LEU A 197 10.61 -23.09 12.91
CA LEU A 197 11.01 -22.60 14.23
C LEU A 197 10.90 -21.07 14.41
N GLY A 198 10.42 -20.35 13.39
CA GLY A 198 10.18 -18.91 13.49
C GLY A 198 11.44 -18.04 13.43
N SER A 199 12.54 -18.56 12.88
CA SER A 199 13.78 -17.77 12.77
C SER A 199 13.73 -16.77 11.59
N ALA A 200 14.58 -15.72 11.66
CA ALA A 200 14.63 -14.60 10.71
C ALA A 200 14.89 -14.94 9.23
N ALA A 201 15.13 -16.21 8.89
CA ALA A 201 15.32 -16.69 7.53
C ALA A 201 14.01 -16.76 6.68
N GLN A 202 12.90 -16.25 7.21
CA GLN A 202 11.57 -16.37 6.58
C GLN A 202 11.26 -15.24 5.58
N THR A 203 12.04 -14.18 5.57
CA THR A 203 11.79 -13.07 4.65
C THR A 203 12.20 -13.40 3.22
N PRO A 204 11.31 -13.26 2.23
CA PRO A 204 11.67 -13.54 0.85
C PRO A 204 12.82 -12.64 0.38
N LEU A 205 13.89 -13.26 -0.16
CA LEU A 205 15.05 -12.58 -0.72
C LEU A 205 15.79 -11.63 0.25
N GLY A 206 15.58 -11.77 1.57
CA GLY A 206 16.23 -10.94 2.58
C GLY A 206 15.65 -9.55 2.77
N TYR A 207 14.54 -9.23 2.12
CA TYR A 207 13.78 -8.00 2.39
C TYR A 207 12.77 -8.25 3.50
N PRO A 208 12.67 -7.35 4.49
CA PRO A 208 11.72 -7.46 5.59
C PRO A 208 10.26 -7.36 5.15
#